data_fa1baf7582a365043e90f33d25e5406a
#
_entry.id   fa1baf7582a365043e90f33d25e5406a
#
_cell.length_a   1.000
_cell.length_b   1.000
_cell.length_c   1.000
_cell.angle_alpha   90.00
_cell.angle_beta   90.00
_cell.angle_gamma   90.00
#
_symmetry.space_group_name_H-M   'P 1'
#
loop_
_entity.id
_entity.type
_entity.pdbx_description
1 polymer ?
#
loop_
_entity_poly.entity_id
_entity_poly.type
_entity_poly.pdbx_seq_one_letter_code
_entity_poly.pdbx_strand_id
1 'polypeptide(L)'
;MMGGLFSLGAAGITGWSDRRLKRNIVKIGEYLNGLAKYSFTYIWGEKAIGAMADEVEKLIPEAVITHPSGYKMVDYAMVGE
;
A
#
# COMPACT_ATOMS: atom_id res chain seq x y z
N MET A 1 -12.65 -12.06 3.90
CA MET A 1 -12.52 -11.42 4.07
C MET A 1 -12.00 -10.75 3.37
N MET A 2 -12.06 -10.55 3.15
CA MET A 2 -11.62 -9.95 2.78
C MET A 2 -10.92 -9.31 2.91
N GLY A 3 -11.02 -9.75 3.03
CA GLY A 3 -10.42 -9.18 3.47
C GLY A 3 -9.36 -8.34 3.69
N GLY A 4 -8.25 -8.89 3.83
CA GLY A 4 -7.07 -8.08 4.06
C GLY A 4 -7.03 -6.84 3.18
N LEU A 5 -7.47 -7.00 1.95
CA LEU A 5 -7.49 -5.91 1.01
C LEU A 5 -8.23 -4.69 1.53
N PHE A 6 -9.45 -4.89 1.97
CA PHE A 6 -10.27 -3.76 2.38
C PHE A 6 -9.84 -3.22 3.72
N SER A 7 -9.35 -4.09 4.59
CA SER A 7 -8.86 -3.66 5.88
C SER A 7 -7.71 -2.69 5.76
N LEU A 8 -6.82 -2.92 4.80
CA LEU A 8 -5.63 -2.10 4.65
C LEU A 8 -5.97 -0.63 4.42
N GLY A 9 -6.96 -0.37 3.61
CA GLY A 9 -7.31 1.01 3.32
C GLY A 9 -8.43 1.56 4.17
N ALA A 10 -9.45 0.73 4.43
CA ALA A 10 -10.69 1.22 4.98
C ALA A 10 -10.60 1.67 6.43
N ALA A 11 -9.79 1.01 7.22
CA ALA A 11 -9.71 1.30 8.65
C ALA A 11 -8.61 2.31 8.99
N GLY A 12 -7.92 2.86 8.02
CA GLY A 12 -6.81 3.76 8.27
C GLY A 12 -5.66 3.07 8.96
N ILE A 13 -5.57 1.77 8.85
CA ILE A 13 -4.53 1.00 9.49
C ILE A 13 -3.32 0.87 8.56
N THR A 14 -2.20 0.48 9.16
CA THR A 14 -0.97 0.27 8.44
C THR A 14 -1.06 -1.00 7.61
N GLY A 15 -0.66 -0.92 6.35
CA GLY A 15 -0.67 -2.06 5.46
C GLY A 15 0.67 -2.29 4.79
N TRP A 16 0.93 -3.56 4.41
CA TRP A 16 2.13 -3.91 3.68
C TRP A 16 2.12 -3.23 2.32
N SER A 17 3.07 -2.35 2.07
CA SER A 17 3.13 -1.59 0.83
C SER A 17 4.47 -1.64 0.15
N ASP A 18 5.38 -2.44 0.66
CA ASP A 18 6.70 -2.63 0.03
C ASP A 18 6.51 -3.33 -1.32
N ARG A 19 7.07 -2.72 -2.37
CA ARG A 19 6.97 -3.26 -3.73
C ARG A 19 7.51 -4.69 -3.82
N ARG A 20 8.50 -5.02 -2.99
CA ARG A 20 9.13 -6.35 -3.02
C ARG A 20 8.20 -7.47 -2.58
N LEU A 21 7.09 -7.15 -1.92
CA LEU A 21 6.11 -8.14 -1.47
C LEU A 21 4.98 -8.34 -2.49
N LYS A 22 5.10 -7.73 -3.67
CA LYS A 22 4.01 -7.66 -4.63
C LYS A 22 4.44 -8.09 -6.02
N ARG A 23 3.50 -8.65 -6.78
CA ARG A 23 3.71 -9.02 -8.18
C ARG A 23 2.43 -8.70 -8.96
N ASN A 24 2.53 -8.77 -10.30
CA ASN A 24 1.41 -8.45 -11.22
C ASN A 24 0.88 -7.05 -10.92
N ILE A 25 1.79 -6.10 -10.77
CA ILE A 25 1.46 -4.73 -10.36
C ILE A 25 0.93 -3.97 -11.57
N VAL A 26 -0.30 -3.48 -11.48
CA VAL A 26 -0.96 -2.75 -12.56
C VAL A 26 -1.58 -1.48 -11.99
N LYS A 27 -1.23 -0.33 -12.59
CA LYS A 27 -1.83 0.93 -12.17
C LYS A 27 -3.29 0.96 -12.60
N ILE A 28 -4.19 1.24 -11.66
CA ILE A 28 -5.63 1.27 -11.94
C ILE A 28 -6.24 2.65 -11.72
N GLY A 29 -5.47 3.62 -11.22
CA GLY A 29 -6.00 4.96 -10.97
C GLY A 29 -5.09 5.73 -10.05
N GLU A 30 -5.67 6.67 -9.32
CA GLU A 30 -4.94 7.51 -8.39
C GLU A 30 -5.77 7.79 -7.17
N TYR A 31 -5.10 7.99 -6.04
CA TYR A 31 -5.71 8.52 -4.84
C TYR A 31 -5.96 10.02 -5.01
N LEU A 32 -6.72 10.62 -4.08
CA LEU A 32 -7.06 12.04 -4.17
C LEU A 32 -5.83 12.95 -4.19
N ASN A 33 -4.76 12.53 -3.55
CA ASN A 33 -3.52 13.32 -3.51
C ASN A 33 -2.61 13.10 -4.71
N GLY A 34 -3.05 12.33 -5.70
CA GLY A 34 -2.28 12.07 -6.90
C GLY A 34 -1.38 10.85 -6.84
N LEU A 35 -1.28 10.17 -5.70
CA LEU A 35 -0.53 8.93 -5.61
C LEU A 35 -1.16 7.88 -6.51
N ALA A 36 -0.33 7.12 -7.22
CA ALA A 36 -0.82 6.04 -8.06
C ALA A 36 -1.44 4.94 -7.20
N LYS A 37 -2.55 4.40 -7.69
CA LYS A 37 -3.26 3.28 -7.07
C LYS A 37 -3.07 2.08 -7.96
N TYR A 38 -2.69 0.95 -7.36
CA TYR A 38 -2.36 -0.27 -8.10
C TYR A 38 -3.22 -1.44 -7.64
N SER A 39 -3.48 -2.35 -8.59
CA SER A 39 -3.89 -3.70 -8.22
C SER A 39 -2.65 -4.57 -8.28
N PHE A 40 -2.57 -5.56 -7.41
CA PHE A 40 -1.41 -6.44 -7.36
C PHE A 40 -1.76 -7.71 -6.61
N THR A 41 -0.83 -8.66 -6.63
CA THR A 41 -0.95 -9.88 -5.84
C THR A 41 0.24 -9.91 -4.88
N TYR A 42 -0.03 -10.09 -3.60
CA TYR A 42 1.05 -10.31 -2.65
C TYR A 42 1.75 -11.64 -2.95
N ILE A 43 3.02 -11.72 -2.58
CA ILE A 43 3.80 -12.94 -2.85
C ILE A 43 3.21 -14.18 -2.17
N TRP A 44 2.39 -13.99 -1.14
CA TRP A 44 1.67 -15.11 -0.49
C TRP A 44 0.32 -15.41 -1.14
N GLY A 45 0.01 -14.79 -2.27
CA GLY A 45 -1.13 -15.16 -3.12
C GLY A 45 -2.37 -14.31 -3.00
N GLU A 46 -2.44 -13.44 -2.02
CA GLU A 46 -3.62 -12.58 -1.81
C GLU A 46 -3.60 -11.41 -2.78
N LYS A 47 -4.75 -11.14 -3.42
CA LYS A 47 -4.89 -9.97 -4.28
C LYS A 47 -5.29 -8.75 -3.45
N ALA A 48 -4.81 -7.59 -3.86
CA ALA A 48 -5.07 -6.37 -3.12
C ALA A 48 -4.98 -5.14 -4.02
N ILE A 49 -5.38 -4.01 -3.48
CA ILE A 49 -5.28 -2.70 -4.12
C ILE A 49 -4.61 -1.76 -3.13
N GLY A 50 -3.66 -0.97 -3.60
CA GLY A 50 -3.00 -0.03 -2.73
C GLY A 50 -1.89 0.74 -3.41
N ALA A 51 -1.10 1.45 -2.62
CA ALA A 51 0.02 2.25 -3.09
C ALA A 51 1.32 1.48 -2.96
N MET A 52 2.39 2.03 -3.53
CA MET A 52 3.73 1.50 -3.38
C MET A 52 4.50 2.36 -2.38
N ALA A 53 5.11 1.72 -1.39
CA ALA A 53 5.77 2.45 -0.32
C ALA A 53 6.85 3.42 -0.82
N ASP A 54 7.59 3.03 -1.86
CA ASP A 54 8.63 3.90 -2.40
C ASP A 54 8.05 5.19 -2.98
N GLU A 55 6.85 5.13 -3.55
CA GLU A 55 6.18 6.32 -4.08
C GLU A 55 5.58 7.16 -2.95
N VAL A 56 4.98 6.51 -1.96
CA VAL A 56 4.45 7.22 -0.80
C VAL A 56 5.55 7.95 -0.06
N GLU A 57 6.71 7.33 0.05
CA GLU A 57 7.84 7.90 0.76
C GLU A 57 8.29 9.24 0.17
N LYS A 58 8.19 9.36 -1.15
CA LYS A 58 8.57 10.60 -1.83
C LYS A 58 7.59 11.73 -1.58
N LEU A 59 6.33 11.39 -1.40
CA LEU A 59 5.27 12.39 -1.24
C LEU A 59 4.94 12.66 0.22
N ILE A 60 4.82 11.61 1.02
CA ILE A 60 4.44 11.70 2.42
C ILE A 60 5.35 10.76 3.22
N PRO A 61 6.61 11.14 3.43
CA PRO A 61 7.56 10.24 4.08
C PRO A 61 7.12 9.77 5.47
N GLU A 62 6.40 10.60 6.19
CA GLU A 62 5.94 10.23 7.53
C GLU A 62 4.88 9.13 7.52
N ALA A 63 4.30 8.84 6.36
CA ALA A 63 3.31 7.77 6.25
C ALA A 63 3.96 6.41 6.07
N VAL A 64 5.26 6.35 5.87
CA VAL A 64 5.96 5.09 5.63
C VAL A 64 6.67 4.64 6.90
N ILE A 65 6.41 3.39 7.26
CA ILE A 65 6.99 2.77 8.45
C ILE A 65 7.81 1.57 8.00
N THR A 66 9.05 1.48 8.47
CA THR A 66 9.87 0.31 8.17
C THR A 66 9.68 -0.71 9.28
N HIS A 67 9.15 -1.86 8.90
CA HIS A 67 8.97 -2.97 9.82
C HIS A 67 10.35 -3.54 10.20
N PRO A 68 10.50 -4.13 11.41
CA PRO A 68 11.78 -4.75 11.79
C PRO A 68 12.31 -5.79 10.80
N SER A 69 11.43 -6.39 9.99
CA SER A 69 11.84 -7.32 8.94
C SER A 69 12.57 -6.63 7.79
N GLY A 70 12.55 -5.31 7.73
CA GLY A 70 13.11 -4.54 6.62
C GLY A 70 12.12 -4.19 5.54
N TYR A 71 10.93 -4.76 5.56
CA TYR A 71 9.89 -4.41 4.60
C TYR A 71 9.11 -3.19 5.06
N LYS A 72 8.60 -2.43 4.11
CA LYS A 72 7.92 -1.17 4.41
C LYS A 72 6.42 -1.31 4.46
N MET A 73 5.80 -0.53 5.33
CA MET A 73 4.36 -0.46 5.49
C MET A 73 3.94 0.99 5.33
N VAL A 74 2.68 1.21 4.97
CA VAL A 74 2.13 2.55 4.80
C VAL A 74 0.94 2.73 5.74
N ASP A 75 0.93 3.88 6.40
CA ASP A 75 -0.24 4.31 7.18
C ASP A 75 -1.24 4.92 6.20
N TYR A 76 -2.24 4.16 5.82
CA TYR A 76 -3.18 4.57 4.80
C TYR A 76 -4.09 5.71 5.25
N ALA A 77 -4.20 5.95 6.55
CA ALA A 77 -4.93 7.12 7.02
C ALA A 77 -4.29 8.42 6.56
N MET A 78 -2.96 8.39 6.37
CA MET A 78 -2.23 9.56 5.93
C MET A 78 -2.17 9.70 4.41
N VAL A 79 -2.56 8.66 3.69
CA VAL A 79 -2.58 8.71 2.22
C VAL A 79 -3.75 9.55 1.73
N GLY A 80 -4.80 9.62 2.50
CA GLY A 80 -5.90 10.51 2.14
C GLY A 80 -6.79 9.98 1.05
N GLU A 81 -7.07 8.72 1.08
CA GLU A 81 -8.02 8.25 0.10
C GLU A 81 -9.43 8.72 0.48
#